data_d57a732ea0cd4eef1789bc1f32554be1
#
_entry.id   d57a732ea0cd4eef1789bc1f32554be1
#
_cell.length_a   1.000
_cell.length_b   1.000
_cell.length_c   1.000
_cell.angle_alpha   90.00
_cell.angle_beta   90.00
_cell.angle_gamma   90.00
#
_symmetry.space_group_name_H-M   'P 1'
#
loop_
_entity.id
_entity.type
_entity.pdbx_description
1 polymer ?
#
loop_
_entity_poly.entity_id
_entity_poly.type
_entity_poly.pdbx_seq_one_letter_code
_entity_poly.pdbx_strand_id
1 'polypeptide(L)'
;MSAREVRVRFAPSPTGPLHIGGVRTALYNFLFARQHGGKLVFRIEDTDSNRFVPGAEDYILESFKWLGINFDEGVSFGGQYGPYRQSERREIYRHYVDQLLDEGKAYYAFDTPEELDAKRGEIQNFQYDASTRMQMRNSLSLPADETARLLQEGVNYVVRFKIEPGEDIHVNDIIRGDVVINSSILDDKVLYKNADGLPTYHLANIVDDHLMEISHVIRGEEWLPSAPLHVLLYRALGWEETMPRFAHLPLLLKPDGKGKLSKRDGDRLGFPVFPLEWTDPKTGETSSGYRESGYLPEAVVNFLALLGWNPGNDEELLSMDDLVRLFDLTKCSKAGAKFDYVKGQWFNHEYILNSDDEKLAPTFADILRDNGIEAPMESVVRVVGLMKGRVNFVKELWPLCRFFFVAPTTYDEKTAKKRWKDFSARQMSELAALLEALSDFSMAAQEEAVNAWLAENDYKMGDVMNAWRLTLVGEGKGPHMYEISSFLGQAETLKRMRRAIEILG
;
A
#
# COMPACT_ATOMS: atom_id res chain seq x y z
N MET A 1 -28.76 -23.43 12.52
CA MET A 1 -28.55 -21.99 12.63
C MET A 1 -27.98 -21.53 11.28
N SER A 2 -28.55 -20.49 10.65
CA SER A 2 -27.98 -19.88 9.46
C SER A 2 -26.58 -19.38 9.83
N ALA A 3 -25.57 -19.64 9.00
CA ALA A 3 -24.22 -19.11 9.24
C ALA A 3 -24.31 -17.58 9.28
N ARG A 4 -23.71 -16.95 10.30
CA ARG A 4 -23.63 -15.48 10.43
C ARG A 4 -22.99 -14.91 9.16
N GLU A 5 -23.58 -13.85 8.59
CA GLU A 5 -22.97 -13.15 7.45
C GLU A 5 -21.53 -12.74 7.77
N VAL A 6 -20.64 -12.91 6.81
CA VAL A 6 -19.26 -12.42 6.97
C VAL A 6 -19.25 -10.91 6.85
N ARG A 7 -18.89 -10.25 7.95
CA ARG A 7 -18.74 -8.80 8.04
C ARG A 7 -17.39 -8.49 8.66
N VAL A 8 -16.60 -7.74 7.95
CA VAL A 8 -15.26 -7.27 8.37
C VAL A 8 -15.18 -5.76 8.27
N ARG A 9 -14.15 -5.17 8.83
CA ARG A 9 -13.99 -3.72 8.81
C ARG A 9 -12.54 -3.30 8.62
N PHE A 10 -12.36 -2.18 7.95
CA PHE A 10 -11.17 -1.36 8.06
C PHE A 10 -11.53 -0.08 8.82
N ALA A 11 -10.84 0.17 9.91
CA ALA A 11 -11.22 1.20 10.89
C ALA A 11 -10.02 2.10 11.23
N PRO A 12 -9.59 2.97 10.30
CA PRO A 12 -8.45 3.84 10.53
C PRO A 12 -8.79 5.04 11.41
N SER A 13 -7.78 5.52 12.17
CA SER A 13 -7.82 6.86 12.75
C SER A 13 -7.27 7.86 11.72
N PRO A 14 -7.92 9.04 11.50
CA PRO A 14 -7.50 10.03 10.50
C PRO A 14 -6.34 10.89 11.03
N THR A 15 -5.20 10.26 11.31
CA THR A 15 -4.02 10.86 11.97
C THR A 15 -2.85 11.13 11.01
N GLY A 16 -3.08 11.05 9.69
CA GLY A 16 -2.09 11.25 8.65
C GLY A 16 -2.29 10.29 7.47
N PRO A 17 -1.31 10.21 6.57
CA PRO A 17 -1.39 9.37 5.39
C PRO A 17 -1.42 7.88 5.75
N LEU A 18 -2.14 7.11 4.95
CA LEU A 18 -2.27 5.67 5.13
C LEU A 18 -0.96 4.97 4.73
N HIS A 19 -0.31 4.32 5.68
CA HIS A 19 0.87 3.49 5.42
C HIS A 19 0.48 2.18 4.70
N ILE A 20 1.34 1.65 3.82
CA ILE A 20 1.09 0.39 3.08
C ILE A 20 0.77 -0.80 4.00
N GLY A 21 1.23 -0.80 5.24
CA GLY A 21 0.80 -1.80 6.24
C GLY A 21 -0.70 -1.75 6.53
N GLY A 22 -1.26 -0.54 6.60
CA GLY A 22 -2.72 -0.33 6.71
C GLY A 22 -3.44 -0.72 5.43
N VAL A 23 -2.86 -0.39 4.26
CA VAL A 23 -3.39 -0.81 2.95
C VAL A 23 -3.48 -2.34 2.87
N ARG A 24 -2.41 -3.05 3.26
CA ARG A 24 -2.43 -4.53 3.28
C ARG A 24 -3.51 -5.08 4.21
N THR A 25 -3.68 -4.47 5.38
CA THR A 25 -4.74 -4.87 6.31
C THR A 25 -6.13 -4.69 5.69
N ALA A 26 -6.38 -3.56 5.04
CA ALA A 26 -7.64 -3.32 4.33
C ALA A 26 -7.84 -4.30 3.16
N LEU A 27 -6.78 -4.56 2.39
CA LEU A 27 -6.79 -5.54 1.29
C LEU A 27 -7.19 -6.93 1.78
N TYR A 28 -6.60 -7.42 2.89
CA TYR A 28 -6.94 -8.75 3.43
C TYR A 28 -8.38 -8.82 3.94
N ASN A 29 -8.89 -7.76 4.55
CA ASN A 29 -10.31 -7.65 4.89
C ASN A 29 -11.19 -7.68 3.62
N PHE A 30 -10.81 -6.94 2.58
CA PHE A 30 -11.52 -6.92 1.29
C PHE A 30 -11.55 -8.32 0.65
N LEU A 31 -10.39 -8.96 0.51
CA LEU A 31 -10.29 -10.29 -0.09
C LEU A 31 -11.13 -11.31 0.66
N PHE A 32 -11.06 -11.30 2.00
CA PHE A 32 -11.84 -12.19 2.85
C PHE A 32 -13.35 -11.94 2.71
N ALA A 33 -13.79 -10.68 2.72
CA ALA A 33 -15.19 -10.34 2.52
C ALA A 33 -15.69 -10.81 1.15
N ARG A 34 -14.98 -10.49 0.09
CA ARG A 34 -15.37 -10.84 -1.28
C ARG A 34 -15.42 -12.34 -1.51
N GLN A 35 -14.45 -13.09 -1.00
CA GLN A 35 -14.44 -14.55 -1.10
C GLN A 35 -15.67 -15.20 -0.46
N HIS A 36 -16.15 -14.63 0.64
CA HIS A 36 -17.27 -15.19 1.40
C HIS A 36 -18.62 -14.55 1.05
N GLY A 37 -18.68 -13.69 0.03
CA GLY A 37 -19.90 -12.94 -0.30
C GLY A 37 -20.38 -11.99 0.83
N GLY A 38 -19.44 -11.56 1.68
CA GLY A 38 -19.69 -10.73 2.85
C GLY A 38 -19.53 -9.23 2.60
N LYS A 39 -19.49 -8.46 3.69
CA LYS A 39 -19.42 -7.00 3.69
C LYS A 39 -18.10 -6.49 4.27
N LEU A 40 -17.56 -5.44 3.64
CA LEU A 40 -16.44 -4.64 4.16
C LEU A 40 -16.95 -3.27 4.61
N VAL A 41 -16.81 -2.98 5.90
CA VAL A 41 -17.24 -1.73 6.52
C VAL A 41 -16.07 -0.76 6.66
N PHE A 42 -16.29 0.52 6.32
CA PHE A 42 -15.35 1.61 6.54
C PHE A 42 -15.78 2.44 7.75
N ARG A 43 -15.04 2.36 8.84
CA ARG A 43 -15.31 3.10 10.09
C ARG A 43 -14.18 4.06 10.40
N ILE A 44 -14.48 5.29 10.77
CA ILE A 44 -13.49 6.28 11.21
C ILE A 44 -13.41 6.30 12.73
N GLU A 45 -12.21 6.01 13.26
CA GLU A 45 -11.90 6.01 14.69
C GLU A 45 -11.21 7.32 15.08
N ASP A 46 -12.02 8.36 15.35
CA ASP A 46 -11.63 9.74 15.62
C ASP A 46 -11.92 10.17 17.07
N THR A 47 -11.88 9.24 18.02
CA THR A 47 -12.09 9.53 19.45
C THR A 47 -10.98 10.40 20.08
N ASP A 48 -9.81 10.50 19.46
CA ASP A 48 -8.70 11.35 19.88
C ASP A 48 -8.55 12.56 18.93
N SER A 49 -9.25 13.64 19.25
CA SER A 49 -9.25 14.88 18.46
C SER A 49 -7.88 15.55 18.35
N ASN A 50 -6.97 15.34 19.32
CA ASN A 50 -5.63 15.92 19.31
C ASN A 50 -4.75 15.36 18.19
N ARG A 51 -5.08 14.18 17.67
CA ARG A 51 -4.32 13.51 16.62
C ARG A 51 -4.94 13.68 15.24
N PHE A 52 -6.04 14.39 15.13
CA PHE A 52 -6.68 14.64 13.83
C PHE A 52 -5.77 15.42 12.88
N VAL A 53 -5.70 14.97 11.63
CA VAL A 53 -4.96 15.65 10.55
C VAL A 53 -5.92 15.95 9.41
N PRO A 54 -6.10 17.23 9.04
CA PRO A 54 -6.95 17.61 7.91
C PRO A 54 -6.52 16.95 6.61
N GLY A 55 -7.49 16.48 5.81
CA GLY A 55 -7.24 15.81 4.54
C GLY A 55 -6.85 14.32 4.65
N ALA A 56 -6.59 13.79 5.84
CA ALA A 56 -6.20 12.39 6.00
C ALA A 56 -7.32 11.41 5.57
N GLU A 57 -8.58 11.75 5.83
CA GLU A 57 -9.72 10.91 5.44
C GLU A 57 -9.89 10.85 3.92
N ASP A 58 -9.87 12.01 3.25
CA ASP A 58 -9.96 12.08 1.78
C ASP A 58 -8.80 11.33 1.13
N TYR A 59 -7.61 11.46 1.70
CA TYR A 59 -6.41 10.71 1.27
C TYR A 59 -6.62 9.19 1.36
N ILE A 60 -7.18 8.71 2.47
CA ILE A 60 -7.49 7.28 2.67
C ILE A 60 -8.47 6.79 1.62
N LEU A 61 -9.56 7.51 1.40
CA LEU A 61 -10.59 7.16 0.41
C LEU A 61 -10.05 7.15 -1.02
N GLU A 62 -9.27 8.17 -1.39
CA GLU A 62 -8.63 8.25 -2.72
C GLU A 62 -7.60 7.11 -2.91
N SER A 63 -6.85 6.75 -1.86
CA SER A 63 -5.93 5.62 -1.90
C SER A 63 -6.63 4.31 -2.24
N PHE A 64 -7.76 4.02 -1.59
CA PHE A 64 -8.53 2.81 -1.84
C PHE A 64 -9.22 2.83 -3.20
N LYS A 65 -9.71 3.99 -3.64
CA LYS A 65 -10.26 4.16 -4.99
C LYS A 65 -9.20 3.83 -6.05
N TRP A 66 -7.98 4.34 -5.89
CA TRP A 66 -6.87 4.04 -6.81
C TRP A 66 -6.52 2.56 -6.83
N LEU A 67 -6.55 1.87 -5.67
CA LEU A 67 -6.23 0.44 -5.55
C LEU A 67 -7.39 -0.49 -5.92
N GLY A 68 -8.58 0.03 -6.23
CA GLY A 68 -9.75 -0.78 -6.53
C GLY A 68 -10.36 -1.49 -5.32
N ILE A 69 -10.10 -1.03 -4.10
CA ILE A 69 -10.65 -1.58 -2.86
C ILE A 69 -11.92 -0.81 -2.51
N ASN A 70 -13.08 -1.44 -2.69
CA ASN A 70 -14.38 -0.83 -2.48
C ASN A 70 -15.01 -1.30 -1.17
N PHE A 71 -15.62 -0.35 -0.45
CA PHE A 71 -16.38 -0.60 0.78
C PHE A 71 -17.87 -0.74 0.48
N ASP A 72 -18.56 -1.56 1.28
CA ASP A 72 -19.99 -1.79 1.14
C ASP A 72 -20.82 -0.87 2.02
N GLU A 73 -20.27 -0.50 3.18
CA GLU A 73 -20.90 0.35 4.20
C GLU A 73 -19.84 1.24 4.86
N GLY A 74 -20.27 2.34 5.45
CA GLY A 74 -19.36 3.18 6.24
C GLY A 74 -19.52 4.68 5.99
N VAL A 75 -18.54 5.44 6.49
CA VAL A 75 -18.47 6.89 6.22
C VAL A 75 -18.40 7.09 4.70
N SER A 76 -19.26 7.95 4.17
CA SER A 76 -19.45 8.23 2.73
C SER A 76 -20.10 7.11 1.90
N PHE A 77 -20.34 5.92 2.46
CA PHE A 77 -20.99 4.80 1.78
C PHE A 77 -22.40 4.50 2.29
N GLY A 78 -22.76 5.03 3.48
CA GLY A 78 -24.04 4.73 4.13
C GLY A 78 -24.08 3.34 4.73
N GLY A 79 -25.30 2.85 5.00
CA GLY A 79 -25.54 1.54 5.60
C GLY A 79 -26.49 1.64 6.79
N GLN A 80 -26.88 0.47 7.34
CA GLN A 80 -27.93 0.39 8.37
C GLN A 80 -27.42 0.54 9.83
N TYR A 81 -26.11 0.52 10.05
CA TYR A 81 -25.48 0.52 11.37
C TYR A 81 -24.83 1.87 11.75
N GLY A 82 -25.11 2.91 10.95
CA GLY A 82 -24.57 4.25 11.18
C GLY A 82 -24.99 4.88 12.53
N PRO A 83 -24.32 5.98 12.94
CA PRO A 83 -23.17 6.60 12.26
C PRO A 83 -21.92 5.72 12.30
N TYR A 84 -21.06 5.87 11.26
CA TYR A 84 -19.81 5.09 11.15
C TYR A 84 -18.56 5.87 11.59
N ARG A 85 -18.77 7.07 12.15
CA ARG A 85 -17.74 7.91 12.73
C ARG A 85 -17.87 7.87 14.26
N GLN A 86 -16.82 7.53 14.96
CA GLN A 86 -16.89 7.29 16.41
C GLN A 86 -17.26 8.55 17.20
N SER A 87 -16.77 9.74 16.82
CA SER A 87 -17.13 10.99 17.48
C SER A 87 -18.64 11.31 17.42
N GLU A 88 -19.39 10.71 16.51
CA GLU A 88 -20.85 10.89 16.36
C GLU A 88 -21.68 9.89 17.19
N ARG A 89 -21.04 8.98 17.94
CA ARG A 89 -21.66 7.85 18.65
C ARG A 89 -21.63 8.00 20.19
N ARG A 90 -21.44 9.22 20.69
CA ARG A 90 -21.21 9.52 22.14
C ARG A 90 -22.26 8.88 23.06
N GLU A 91 -23.55 9.05 22.76
CA GLU A 91 -24.66 8.53 23.55
C GLU A 91 -24.67 7.00 23.58
N ILE A 92 -24.31 6.36 22.46
CA ILE A 92 -24.21 4.90 22.38
C ILE A 92 -23.13 4.40 23.36
N TYR A 93 -21.95 5.01 23.32
CA TYR A 93 -20.87 4.61 24.21
C TYR A 93 -21.19 4.87 25.66
N ARG A 94 -21.84 6.01 25.96
CA ARG A 94 -22.22 6.35 27.33
C ARG A 94 -23.15 5.31 27.91
N HIS A 95 -24.11 4.81 27.17
CA HIS A 95 -25.01 3.75 27.59
C HIS A 95 -24.24 2.51 28.08
N TYR A 96 -23.26 2.03 27.32
CA TYR A 96 -22.48 0.86 27.71
C TYR A 96 -21.46 1.12 28.83
N VAL A 97 -20.97 2.36 28.96
CA VAL A 97 -20.18 2.77 30.13
C VAL A 97 -21.02 2.67 31.40
N ASP A 98 -22.25 3.19 31.36
CA ASP A 98 -23.17 3.16 32.51
C ASP A 98 -23.54 1.72 32.86
N GLN A 99 -23.82 0.86 31.86
CA GLN A 99 -24.05 -0.57 32.12
C GLN A 99 -22.88 -1.23 32.86
N LEU A 100 -21.64 -1.01 32.42
CA LEU A 100 -20.45 -1.59 33.09
C LEU A 100 -20.25 -1.07 34.51
N LEU A 101 -20.60 0.20 34.77
CA LEU A 101 -20.55 0.81 36.11
C LEU A 101 -21.64 0.19 37.03
N ASP A 102 -22.87 0.10 36.56
CA ASP A 102 -24.01 -0.43 37.32
C ASP A 102 -23.81 -1.91 37.66
N GLU A 103 -23.19 -2.69 36.77
CA GLU A 103 -22.85 -4.08 37.00
C GLU A 103 -21.55 -4.28 37.82
N GLY A 104 -20.89 -3.19 38.24
CA GLY A 104 -19.64 -3.24 39.02
C GLY A 104 -18.45 -3.83 38.24
N LYS A 105 -18.53 -3.84 36.89
CA LYS A 105 -17.45 -4.26 35.97
C LYS A 105 -16.48 -3.13 35.65
N ALA A 106 -16.87 -1.90 35.93
CA ALA A 106 -16.05 -0.70 35.79
C ALA A 106 -16.21 0.20 37.02
N TYR A 107 -15.36 1.19 37.15
CA TYR A 107 -15.37 2.12 38.27
C TYR A 107 -14.83 3.51 37.87
N TYR A 108 -15.24 4.54 38.61
CA TYR A 108 -14.74 5.90 38.45
C TYR A 108 -13.35 6.03 39.06
N ALA A 109 -12.44 6.69 38.35
CA ALA A 109 -11.11 7.05 38.85
C ALA A 109 -10.88 8.57 38.69
N PHE A 110 -10.47 9.20 39.78
CA PHE A 110 -10.36 10.66 39.91
C PHE A 110 -8.89 11.14 39.99
N ASP A 111 -7.93 10.21 39.82
CA ASP A 111 -6.51 10.56 39.88
C ASP A 111 -6.14 11.51 38.76
N THR A 112 -5.39 12.58 39.11
CA THR A 112 -4.87 13.51 38.12
C THR A 112 -3.62 12.94 37.40
N PRO A 113 -3.24 13.50 36.25
CA PRO A 113 -1.96 13.11 35.59
C PRO A 113 -0.76 13.22 36.52
N GLU A 114 -0.71 14.28 37.36
CA GLU A 114 0.37 14.54 38.31
C GLU A 114 0.42 13.48 39.44
N GLU A 115 -0.75 13.07 39.95
CA GLU A 115 -0.85 11.99 40.93
C GLU A 115 -0.40 10.66 40.37
N LEU A 116 -0.77 10.38 39.09
CA LEU A 116 -0.32 9.16 38.38
C LEU A 116 1.18 9.19 38.13
N ASP A 117 1.76 10.33 37.76
CA ASP A 117 3.20 10.47 37.54
C ASP A 117 3.99 10.35 38.85
N ALA A 118 3.46 10.88 39.97
CA ALA A 118 4.03 10.67 41.30
C ALA A 118 4.10 9.15 41.65
N LYS A 119 3.00 8.42 41.38
CA LYS A 119 2.95 6.97 41.62
C LYS A 119 3.92 6.19 40.72
N ARG A 120 4.10 6.59 39.49
CA ARG A 120 5.15 6.01 38.59
C ARG A 120 6.56 6.25 39.11
N GLY A 121 6.80 7.37 39.79
CA GLY A 121 8.07 7.64 40.47
C GLY A 121 8.30 6.82 41.73
N GLU A 122 7.23 6.48 42.45
CA GLU A 122 7.29 5.70 43.69
C GLU A 122 7.39 4.18 43.45
N ILE A 123 6.69 3.67 42.44
CA ILE A 123 6.55 2.23 42.17
C ILE A 123 7.20 1.90 40.85
N GLN A 124 8.23 1.06 40.87
CA GLN A 124 8.89 0.60 39.67
C GLN A 124 7.90 -0.22 38.80
N ASN A 125 7.79 0.11 37.52
CA ASN A 125 6.84 -0.51 36.58
C ASN A 125 5.37 -0.39 37.03
N PHE A 126 5.00 0.77 37.61
CA PHE A 126 3.64 1.03 38.06
C PHE A 126 2.61 0.70 36.94
N GLN A 127 1.64 -0.11 37.29
CA GLN A 127 0.42 -0.35 36.52
C GLN A 127 -0.78 -0.03 37.40
N TYR A 128 -1.85 0.49 36.80
CA TYR A 128 -3.11 0.69 37.50
C TYR A 128 -3.92 -0.59 37.39
N ASP A 129 -3.76 -1.52 38.33
CA ASP A 129 -4.28 -2.88 38.31
C ASP A 129 -4.86 -3.32 39.66
N ALA A 130 -5.20 -4.60 39.78
CA ALA A 130 -5.77 -5.17 41.01
C ALA A 130 -4.90 -4.97 42.24
N SER A 131 -3.56 -4.87 42.11
CA SER A 131 -2.63 -4.71 43.22
C SER A 131 -2.49 -3.26 43.69
N THR A 132 -2.71 -2.31 42.81
CA THR A 132 -2.46 -0.87 43.05
C THR A 132 -3.74 -0.05 43.16
N ARG A 133 -4.85 -0.47 42.54
CA ARG A 133 -6.10 0.32 42.48
C ARG A 133 -6.62 0.78 43.83
N MET A 134 -6.45 -0.02 44.91
CA MET A 134 -6.90 0.38 46.25
C MET A 134 -6.01 1.43 46.89
N GLN A 135 -4.86 1.75 46.32
CA GLN A 135 -3.99 2.87 46.78
C GLN A 135 -4.20 4.14 45.97
N MET A 136 -5.13 4.09 45.02
CA MET A 136 -5.41 5.17 44.07
C MET A 136 -6.76 5.83 44.42
N ARG A 137 -7.01 7.05 43.88
CA ARG A 137 -8.21 7.82 44.15
C ARG A 137 -9.36 7.43 43.22
N ASN A 138 -10.14 6.46 43.61
CA ASN A 138 -11.22 5.90 42.77
C ASN A 138 -12.43 5.45 43.61
N SER A 139 -13.54 5.13 42.94
CA SER A 139 -14.79 4.76 43.61
C SER A 139 -14.77 3.42 44.35
N LEU A 140 -13.70 2.62 44.20
CA LEU A 140 -13.51 1.40 44.98
C LEU A 140 -12.76 1.66 46.29
N SER A 141 -11.89 2.69 46.34
CA SER A 141 -11.07 3.05 47.48
C SER A 141 -11.69 4.16 48.33
N LEU A 142 -12.50 5.03 47.71
CA LEU A 142 -13.17 6.14 48.37
C LEU A 142 -14.52 5.70 49.02
N PRO A 143 -14.97 6.38 50.08
CA PRO A 143 -16.34 6.26 50.60
C PRO A 143 -17.37 6.61 49.50
N ALA A 144 -18.54 5.97 49.55
CA ALA A 144 -19.61 6.18 48.57
C ALA A 144 -20.12 7.63 48.51
N ASP A 145 -20.24 8.28 49.68
CA ASP A 145 -20.64 9.69 49.81
C ASP A 145 -19.61 10.64 49.21
N GLU A 146 -18.32 10.35 49.37
CA GLU A 146 -17.24 11.12 48.75
C GLU A 146 -17.23 10.97 47.23
N THR A 147 -17.40 9.74 46.72
CA THR A 147 -17.57 9.50 45.31
C THR A 147 -18.74 10.26 44.71
N ALA A 148 -19.91 10.20 45.38
CA ALA A 148 -21.10 10.91 44.94
C ALA A 148 -20.88 12.43 44.93
N ARG A 149 -20.19 12.97 45.94
CA ARG A 149 -19.84 14.39 46.04
C ARG A 149 -18.95 14.81 44.87
N LEU A 150 -17.89 14.06 44.56
CA LEU A 150 -16.98 14.37 43.46
C LEU A 150 -17.68 14.37 42.09
N LEU A 151 -18.59 13.42 41.88
CA LEU A 151 -19.40 13.37 40.65
C LEU A 151 -20.37 14.57 40.56
N GLN A 152 -21.02 14.93 41.67
CA GLN A 152 -21.94 16.09 41.74
C GLN A 152 -21.22 17.42 41.52
N GLU A 153 -20.01 17.56 42.03
CA GLU A 153 -19.15 18.75 41.83
C GLU A 153 -18.55 18.83 40.42
N GLY A 154 -18.77 17.83 39.59
CA GLY A 154 -18.26 17.79 38.20
C GLY A 154 -16.74 17.61 38.12
N VAL A 155 -16.11 16.98 39.10
CA VAL A 155 -14.70 16.69 39.09
C VAL A 155 -14.40 15.76 37.90
N ASN A 156 -13.34 16.05 37.14
CA ASN A 156 -12.93 15.21 36.03
C ASN A 156 -12.60 13.79 36.48
N TYR A 157 -13.08 12.84 35.72
CA TYR A 157 -12.84 11.44 35.98
C TYR A 157 -12.62 10.65 34.67
N VAL A 158 -12.06 9.48 34.84
CA VAL A 158 -12.07 8.45 33.79
C VAL A 158 -12.82 7.23 34.34
N VAL A 159 -13.38 6.42 33.46
CA VAL A 159 -13.94 5.11 33.82
C VAL A 159 -12.92 4.03 33.44
N ARG A 160 -12.57 3.19 34.41
CA ARG A 160 -11.63 2.09 34.24
C ARG A 160 -12.35 0.76 34.29
N PHE A 161 -11.91 -0.17 33.46
CA PHE A 161 -12.37 -1.55 33.49
C PHE A 161 -11.78 -2.24 34.72
N LYS A 162 -12.63 -2.93 35.48
CA LYS A 162 -12.20 -3.68 36.67
C LYS A 162 -11.80 -5.09 36.28
N ILE A 163 -10.51 -5.35 36.22
CA ILE A 163 -9.99 -6.67 35.89
C ILE A 163 -9.73 -7.48 37.17
N GLU A 164 -10.30 -8.69 37.23
CA GLU A 164 -10.00 -9.63 38.32
C GLU A 164 -8.78 -10.49 37.91
N PRO A 165 -7.76 -10.58 38.79
CA PRO A 165 -6.55 -11.32 38.50
C PRO A 165 -6.71 -12.83 38.61
N GLY A 166 -5.86 -13.60 37.93
CA GLY A 166 -5.71 -15.06 38.14
C GLY A 166 -6.45 -15.93 37.14
N GLU A 167 -7.10 -15.36 36.14
CA GLU A 167 -7.76 -16.09 35.05
C GLU A 167 -6.86 -16.22 33.83
N ASP A 168 -6.76 -17.43 33.25
CA ASP A 168 -6.16 -17.63 31.95
C ASP A 168 -7.17 -17.32 30.83
N ILE A 169 -6.89 -16.25 30.08
CA ILE A 169 -7.76 -15.75 29.03
C ILE A 169 -7.30 -16.34 27.70
N HIS A 170 -8.16 -17.09 27.04
CA HIS A 170 -7.93 -17.70 25.75
C HIS A 170 -8.39 -16.78 24.63
N VAL A 171 -7.48 -16.42 23.73
CA VAL A 171 -7.76 -15.73 22.46
C VAL A 171 -7.56 -16.71 21.33
N ASN A 172 -8.65 -17.27 20.81
CA ASN A 172 -8.60 -18.17 19.66
C ASN A 172 -8.41 -17.35 18.37
N ASP A 173 -7.17 -17.23 17.94
CA ASP A 173 -6.79 -16.46 16.73
C ASP A 173 -6.64 -17.38 15.52
N ILE A 174 -7.23 -16.99 14.39
CA ILE A 174 -7.21 -17.79 13.16
C ILE A 174 -5.79 -18.04 12.65
N ILE A 175 -4.90 -17.04 12.82
CA ILE A 175 -3.51 -17.10 12.31
C ILE A 175 -2.56 -17.60 13.40
N ARG A 176 -2.71 -17.09 14.64
CA ARG A 176 -1.77 -17.35 15.75
C ARG A 176 -2.07 -18.62 16.50
N GLY A 177 -3.29 -19.14 16.39
CA GLY A 177 -3.80 -20.23 17.20
C GLY A 177 -4.30 -19.75 18.56
N ASP A 178 -4.30 -20.61 19.56
CA ASP A 178 -4.74 -20.26 20.91
C ASP A 178 -3.63 -19.47 21.63
N VAL A 179 -3.90 -18.17 21.89
CA VAL A 179 -3.02 -17.29 22.64
C VAL A 179 -3.57 -17.14 24.05
N VAL A 180 -2.83 -17.62 25.04
CA VAL A 180 -3.24 -17.61 26.45
C VAL A 180 -2.49 -16.53 27.21
N ILE A 181 -3.24 -15.65 27.88
CA ILE A 181 -2.69 -14.57 28.70
C ILE A 181 -3.38 -14.59 30.07
N ASN A 182 -2.59 -14.63 31.15
CA ASN A 182 -3.16 -14.54 32.49
C ASN A 182 -3.58 -13.13 32.84
N SER A 183 -4.79 -12.94 33.37
CA SER A 183 -5.35 -11.63 33.69
C SER A 183 -4.56 -10.85 34.74
N SER A 184 -3.73 -11.52 35.55
CA SER A 184 -2.88 -10.88 36.56
C SER A 184 -1.84 -9.90 35.99
N ILE A 185 -1.54 -9.98 34.69
CA ILE A 185 -0.60 -9.05 34.03
C ILE A 185 -1.31 -7.87 33.33
N LEU A 186 -2.64 -7.85 33.35
CA LEU A 186 -3.43 -6.82 32.70
C LEU A 186 -3.69 -5.66 33.67
N ASP A 187 -3.58 -4.45 33.16
CA ASP A 187 -3.96 -3.23 33.89
C ASP A 187 -5.43 -2.85 33.64
N ASP A 188 -6.03 -2.17 34.62
CA ASP A 188 -7.39 -1.63 34.53
C ASP A 188 -7.42 -0.47 33.52
N LYS A 189 -7.55 -0.81 32.24
CA LYS A 189 -7.54 0.18 31.15
C LYS A 189 -8.64 1.21 31.28
N VAL A 190 -8.31 2.44 30.95
CA VAL A 190 -9.31 3.51 30.80
C VAL A 190 -10.21 3.16 29.62
N LEU A 191 -11.52 3.10 29.88
CA LEU A 191 -12.55 2.88 28.88
C LEU A 191 -13.19 4.17 28.38
N TYR A 192 -13.32 5.18 29.27
CA TYR A 192 -14.03 6.43 28.98
C TYR A 192 -13.38 7.60 29.71
N LYS A 193 -13.39 8.76 29.05
CA LYS A 193 -12.88 10.03 29.58
C LYS A 193 -14.03 11.03 29.63
N ASN A 194 -14.37 11.47 30.83
CA ASN A 194 -15.46 12.44 31.02
C ASN A 194 -15.15 13.80 30.34
N ALA A 195 -13.91 14.22 30.39
CA ALA A 195 -13.50 15.52 29.81
C ALA A 195 -13.78 15.59 28.29
N ASP A 196 -13.58 14.49 27.57
CA ASP A 196 -13.81 14.41 26.12
C ASP A 196 -15.24 13.97 25.78
N GLY A 197 -15.96 13.37 26.72
CA GLY A 197 -17.25 12.70 26.51
C GLY A 197 -17.17 11.55 25.53
N LEU A 198 -16.00 10.92 25.41
CA LEU A 198 -15.70 9.86 24.45
C LEU A 198 -14.99 8.67 25.10
N PRO A 199 -15.21 7.47 24.59
CA PRO A 199 -14.48 6.27 25.01
C PRO A 199 -13.06 6.31 24.49
N THR A 200 -12.22 5.47 25.10
CA THR A 200 -10.95 5.09 24.49
C THR A 200 -11.19 4.02 23.41
N TYR A 201 -10.14 3.78 22.62
CA TYR A 201 -10.13 2.72 21.57
C TYR A 201 -10.73 1.41 22.06
N HIS A 202 -10.37 0.96 23.26
CA HIS A 202 -10.77 -0.36 23.76
C HIS A 202 -12.27 -0.55 23.85
N LEU A 203 -13.01 0.39 24.41
CA LEU A 203 -14.46 0.31 24.51
C LEU A 203 -15.12 0.61 23.16
N ALA A 204 -14.70 1.69 22.49
CA ALA A 204 -15.29 2.10 21.21
C ALA A 204 -15.24 0.97 20.17
N ASN A 205 -14.09 0.30 20.03
CA ASN A 205 -13.90 -0.80 19.10
C ASN A 205 -14.86 -1.97 19.38
N ILE A 206 -15.01 -2.37 20.65
CA ILE A 206 -15.86 -3.49 21.04
C ILE A 206 -17.35 -3.17 20.80
N VAL A 207 -17.79 -2.01 21.21
CA VAL A 207 -19.17 -1.56 21.03
C VAL A 207 -19.53 -1.49 19.55
N ASP A 208 -18.66 -0.90 18.76
CA ASP A 208 -18.91 -0.76 17.33
C ASP A 208 -18.86 -2.09 16.59
N ASP A 209 -17.89 -2.96 16.88
CA ASP A 209 -17.80 -4.28 16.28
C ASP A 209 -19.03 -5.13 16.61
N HIS A 210 -19.57 -5.03 17.85
CA HIS A 210 -20.82 -5.70 18.24
C HIS A 210 -22.03 -5.12 17.48
N LEU A 211 -22.23 -3.80 17.55
CA LEU A 211 -23.42 -3.16 16.98
C LEU A 211 -23.44 -3.16 15.44
N MET A 212 -22.27 -3.20 14.80
CA MET A 212 -22.13 -3.33 13.35
C MET A 212 -22.07 -4.78 12.89
N GLU A 213 -22.31 -5.73 13.83
CA GLU A 213 -22.34 -7.16 13.58
C GLU A 213 -21.06 -7.72 12.92
N ILE A 214 -19.90 -7.17 13.28
CA ILE A 214 -18.62 -7.63 12.76
C ILE A 214 -18.37 -9.08 13.16
N SER A 215 -18.17 -9.94 12.18
CA SER A 215 -17.98 -11.38 12.38
C SER A 215 -16.51 -11.76 12.55
N HIS A 216 -15.61 -11.01 11.91
CA HIS A 216 -14.16 -11.24 11.96
C HIS A 216 -13.40 -9.91 12.12
N VAL A 217 -12.46 -9.89 13.04
CA VAL A 217 -11.54 -8.77 13.29
C VAL A 217 -10.18 -9.16 12.73
N ILE A 218 -9.91 -8.70 11.51
CA ILE A 218 -8.61 -8.87 10.83
C ILE A 218 -7.83 -7.57 10.99
N ARG A 219 -6.70 -7.62 11.73
CA ARG A 219 -5.90 -6.42 12.05
C ARG A 219 -4.43 -6.77 12.26
N GLY A 220 -3.56 -5.77 12.37
CA GLY A 220 -2.14 -6.00 12.63
C GLY A 220 -1.85 -6.61 13.99
N GLU A 221 -0.79 -7.40 14.10
CA GLU A 221 -0.40 -8.09 15.34
C GLU A 221 0.03 -7.14 16.48
N GLU A 222 0.28 -5.87 16.20
CA GLU A 222 0.49 -4.85 17.23
C GLU A 222 -0.67 -4.71 18.19
N TRP A 223 -1.87 -5.16 17.79
CA TRP A 223 -3.09 -5.16 18.60
C TRP A 223 -3.33 -6.46 19.37
N LEU A 224 -2.51 -7.48 19.14
CA LEU A 224 -2.64 -8.77 19.84
C LEU A 224 -2.55 -8.64 21.37
N PRO A 225 -1.69 -7.80 21.96
CA PRO A 225 -1.65 -7.57 23.40
C PRO A 225 -2.95 -7.03 24.00
N SER A 226 -3.80 -6.39 23.18
CA SER A 226 -5.11 -5.87 23.61
C SER A 226 -6.23 -6.91 23.50
N ALA A 227 -6.02 -8.00 22.80
CA ALA A 227 -7.07 -8.99 22.54
C ALA A 227 -7.62 -9.65 23.82
N PRO A 228 -6.83 -9.99 24.85
CA PRO A 228 -7.36 -10.51 26.11
C PRO A 228 -8.31 -9.54 26.81
N LEU A 229 -7.97 -8.26 26.84
CA LEU A 229 -8.85 -7.21 27.36
C LEU A 229 -10.17 -7.15 26.58
N HIS A 230 -10.11 -7.27 25.26
CA HIS A 230 -11.30 -7.26 24.42
C HIS A 230 -12.19 -8.48 24.70
N VAL A 231 -11.62 -9.67 24.89
CA VAL A 231 -12.38 -10.86 25.31
C VAL A 231 -13.10 -10.63 26.64
N LEU A 232 -12.40 -10.04 27.62
CA LEU A 232 -13.01 -9.71 28.92
C LEU A 232 -14.14 -8.68 28.78
N LEU A 233 -14.00 -7.68 27.91
CA LEU A 233 -15.04 -6.69 27.65
C LEU A 233 -16.28 -7.30 26.98
N TYR A 234 -16.11 -8.20 25.99
CA TYR A 234 -17.23 -8.94 25.39
C TYR A 234 -17.99 -9.74 26.45
N ARG A 235 -17.28 -10.41 27.36
CA ARG A 235 -17.89 -11.15 28.49
C ARG A 235 -18.61 -10.22 29.44
N ALA A 236 -17.97 -9.11 29.83
CA ALA A 236 -18.54 -8.17 30.77
C ALA A 236 -19.83 -7.52 30.25
N LEU A 237 -19.96 -7.35 28.94
CA LEU A 237 -21.16 -6.83 28.28
C LEU A 237 -22.19 -7.91 27.92
N GLY A 238 -21.90 -9.19 28.22
CA GLY A 238 -22.80 -10.31 27.89
C GLY A 238 -22.84 -10.69 26.41
N TRP A 239 -21.76 -10.37 25.66
CA TRP A 239 -21.69 -10.53 24.20
C TRP A 239 -20.80 -11.67 23.73
N GLU A 240 -20.54 -12.68 24.55
CA GLU A 240 -19.65 -13.79 24.21
C GLU A 240 -20.09 -14.53 22.94
N GLU A 241 -21.40 -14.75 22.75
CA GLU A 241 -21.95 -15.43 21.59
C GLU A 241 -21.79 -14.63 20.27
N THR A 242 -21.69 -13.31 20.38
CA THR A 242 -21.54 -12.40 19.23
C THR A 242 -20.12 -11.90 19.04
N MET A 243 -19.19 -12.33 19.90
CA MET A 243 -17.78 -11.96 19.80
C MET A 243 -17.22 -12.37 18.43
N PRO A 244 -16.54 -11.47 17.70
CA PRO A 244 -15.95 -11.79 16.42
C PRO A 244 -14.78 -12.77 16.57
N ARG A 245 -14.49 -13.51 15.52
CA ARG A 245 -13.26 -14.28 15.42
C ARG A 245 -12.09 -13.32 15.13
N PHE A 246 -10.96 -13.56 15.79
CA PHE A 246 -9.77 -12.70 15.62
C PHE A 246 -8.78 -13.31 14.62
N ALA A 247 -8.12 -12.44 13.85
CA ALA A 247 -7.00 -12.78 12.99
C ALA A 247 -5.96 -11.65 13.04
N HIS A 248 -4.82 -11.90 13.68
CA HIS A 248 -3.74 -10.92 13.83
C HIS A 248 -2.66 -11.15 12.77
N LEU A 249 -2.59 -10.23 11.82
CA LEU A 249 -1.68 -10.26 10.67
C LEU A 249 -0.23 -9.97 11.10
N PRO A 250 0.76 -10.64 10.47
CA PRO A 250 2.17 -10.37 10.76
C PRO A 250 2.58 -8.94 10.41
N LEU A 251 3.56 -8.38 11.12
CA LEU A 251 4.13 -7.07 10.79
C LEU A 251 4.81 -7.07 9.43
N LEU A 252 4.77 -5.93 8.75
CA LEU A 252 5.72 -5.65 7.68
C LEU A 252 7.06 -5.24 8.29
N LEU A 253 8.08 -6.03 8.01
CA LEU A 253 9.43 -5.81 8.53
C LEU A 253 10.27 -5.01 7.52
N LYS A 254 11.28 -4.30 8.01
CA LYS A 254 12.28 -3.64 7.17
C LYS A 254 12.94 -4.62 6.19
N PRO A 255 13.58 -4.11 5.11
CA PRO A 255 14.29 -4.96 4.15
C PRO A 255 15.36 -5.87 4.75
N ASP A 256 15.97 -5.47 5.88
CA ASP A 256 16.92 -6.30 6.63
C ASP A 256 16.24 -7.33 7.57
N GLY A 257 14.92 -7.30 7.67
CA GLY A 257 14.12 -8.16 8.55
C GLY A 257 14.11 -7.74 10.03
N LYS A 258 14.70 -6.61 10.38
CA LYS A 258 14.88 -6.17 11.78
C LYS A 258 13.95 -5.01 12.13
N GLY A 259 12.81 -5.34 12.74
CA GLY A 259 11.83 -4.37 13.23
C GLY A 259 10.81 -3.94 12.17
N LYS A 260 9.79 -3.22 12.63
CA LYS A 260 8.65 -2.77 11.81
C LYS A 260 9.09 -1.74 10.77
N LEU A 261 8.59 -1.90 9.54
CA LEU A 261 8.77 -0.95 8.44
C LEU A 261 8.15 0.41 8.80
N SER A 262 8.87 1.49 8.53
CA SER A 262 8.46 2.87 8.82
C SER A 262 8.71 3.82 7.65
N LYS A 263 8.10 5.02 7.69
CA LYS A 263 8.35 6.11 6.73
C LYS A 263 9.86 6.38 6.56
N ARG A 264 10.60 6.49 7.66
CA ARG A 264 12.05 6.77 7.64
C ARG A 264 12.86 5.73 6.87
N ASP A 265 12.38 4.48 6.84
CA ASP A 265 13.05 3.43 6.07
C ASP A 265 12.85 3.63 4.57
N GLY A 266 11.63 4.03 4.15
CA GLY A 266 11.34 4.40 2.77
C GLY A 266 12.16 5.60 2.30
N ASP A 267 12.16 6.68 3.07
CA ASP A 267 12.92 7.91 2.76
C ASP A 267 14.43 7.61 2.60
N ARG A 268 14.99 6.79 3.51
CA ARG A 268 16.42 6.42 3.48
C ARG A 268 16.79 5.53 2.29
N LEU A 269 15.91 4.63 1.89
CA LEU A 269 16.19 3.61 0.87
C LEU A 269 15.59 3.95 -0.50
N GLY A 270 14.86 5.07 -0.61
CA GLY A 270 14.34 5.59 -1.86
C GLY A 270 13.14 4.83 -2.43
N PHE A 271 12.27 4.28 -1.57
CA PHE A 271 11.03 3.66 -2.00
C PHE A 271 9.82 4.23 -1.25
N PRO A 272 8.64 4.31 -1.89
CA PRO A 272 7.43 4.83 -1.23
C PRO A 272 6.91 3.84 -0.19
N VAL A 273 6.30 4.37 0.88
CA VAL A 273 5.58 3.61 1.90
C VAL A 273 4.12 4.05 2.03
N PHE A 274 3.68 4.94 1.14
CA PHE A 274 2.33 5.45 1.05
C PHE A 274 1.74 5.15 -0.34
N PRO A 275 0.45 4.84 -0.46
CA PRO A 275 -0.17 4.61 -1.77
C PRO A 275 -0.13 5.84 -2.68
N LEU A 276 -0.36 7.03 -2.15
CA LEU A 276 -0.34 8.30 -2.88
C LEU A 276 0.66 9.26 -2.25
N GLU A 277 1.07 10.28 -2.99
CA GLU A 277 1.85 11.39 -2.46
C GLU A 277 1.08 12.11 -1.35
N TRP A 278 1.79 12.50 -0.31
CA TRP A 278 1.25 13.22 0.83
C TRP A 278 2.12 14.40 1.21
N THR A 279 1.51 15.58 1.26
CA THR A 279 2.14 16.76 1.85
C THR A 279 1.57 17.00 3.24
N ASP A 280 2.41 16.93 4.26
CA ASP A 280 2.01 17.15 5.64
C ASP A 280 1.54 18.60 5.83
N PRO A 281 0.27 18.82 6.26
CA PRO A 281 -0.27 20.18 6.37
C PRO A 281 0.38 21.02 7.48
N LYS A 282 1.10 20.41 8.42
CA LYS A 282 1.77 21.10 9.54
C LYS A 282 3.21 21.47 9.19
N THR A 283 3.93 20.59 8.51
CA THR A 283 5.35 20.79 8.22
C THR A 283 5.63 21.21 6.79
N GLY A 284 4.69 20.97 5.85
CA GLY A 284 4.89 21.17 4.42
C GLY A 284 5.80 20.12 3.77
N GLU A 285 6.22 19.10 4.52
CA GLU A 285 7.06 18.02 3.99
C GLU A 285 6.25 17.11 3.07
N THR A 286 6.75 16.87 1.86
CA THR A 286 6.12 15.96 0.89
C THR A 286 6.80 14.60 0.91
N SER A 287 5.98 13.54 1.00
CA SER A 287 6.40 12.14 0.91
C SER A 287 5.82 11.53 -0.36
N SER A 288 6.66 10.86 -1.15
CA SER A 288 6.23 10.23 -2.39
C SER A 288 5.27 9.05 -2.16
N GLY A 289 4.33 8.89 -3.11
CA GLY A 289 3.42 7.75 -3.16
C GLY A 289 3.82 6.72 -4.22
N TYR A 290 3.22 5.53 -4.13
CA TYR A 290 3.36 4.50 -5.15
C TYR A 290 2.84 4.97 -6.51
N ARG A 291 1.67 5.64 -6.54
CA ARG A 291 1.07 6.19 -7.76
C ARG A 291 2.00 7.18 -8.46
N GLU A 292 2.50 8.17 -7.76
CA GLU A 292 3.38 9.21 -8.30
C GLU A 292 4.78 8.67 -8.63
N SER A 293 5.18 7.59 -7.97
CA SER A 293 6.40 6.85 -8.32
C SER A 293 6.26 6.07 -9.64
N GLY A 294 5.03 5.87 -10.13
CA GLY A 294 4.73 5.22 -11.41
C GLY A 294 4.39 3.73 -11.29
N TYR A 295 4.02 3.27 -10.11
CA TYR A 295 3.50 1.91 -9.94
C TYR A 295 2.06 1.80 -10.46
N LEU A 296 1.75 0.68 -11.08
CA LEU A 296 0.38 0.31 -11.43
C LEU A 296 -0.36 -0.19 -10.18
N PRO A 297 -1.63 0.17 -9.97
CA PRO A 297 -2.39 -0.24 -8.78
C PRO A 297 -2.48 -1.76 -8.65
N GLU A 298 -2.65 -2.49 -9.76
CA GLU A 298 -2.72 -3.95 -9.76
C GLU A 298 -1.39 -4.58 -9.28
N ALA A 299 -0.26 -4.00 -9.67
CA ALA A 299 1.06 -4.45 -9.22
C ALA A 299 1.25 -4.25 -7.71
N VAL A 300 0.81 -3.10 -7.19
CA VAL A 300 0.87 -2.81 -5.74
C VAL A 300 -0.04 -3.75 -4.96
N VAL A 301 -1.27 -3.97 -5.42
CA VAL A 301 -2.22 -4.90 -4.79
C VAL A 301 -1.64 -6.31 -4.73
N ASN A 302 -1.16 -6.84 -5.85
CA ASN A 302 -0.61 -8.19 -5.91
C ASN A 302 0.65 -8.32 -5.02
N PHE A 303 1.56 -7.36 -5.08
CA PHE A 303 2.75 -7.32 -4.23
C PHE A 303 2.37 -7.33 -2.73
N LEU A 304 1.45 -6.45 -2.31
CA LEU A 304 1.01 -6.36 -0.93
C LEU A 304 0.27 -7.63 -0.46
N ALA A 305 -0.51 -8.26 -1.34
CA ALA A 305 -1.22 -9.49 -1.02
C ALA A 305 -0.25 -10.63 -0.63
N LEU A 306 0.90 -10.74 -1.30
CA LEU A 306 1.89 -11.77 -1.01
C LEU A 306 2.83 -11.44 0.17
N LEU A 307 2.68 -10.27 0.79
CA LEU A 307 3.44 -9.93 1.99
C LEU A 307 2.83 -10.55 3.25
N GLY A 308 3.18 -11.77 3.52
CA GLY A 308 2.73 -12.54 4.69
C GLY A 308 1.56 -13.49 4.41
N TRP A 309 1.21 -13.68 3.16
CA TRP A 309 0.28 -14.71 2.69
C TRP A 309 0.82 -15.37 1.43
N ASN A 310 0.46 -16.64 1.19
CA ASN A 310 0.82 -17.38 -0.01
C ASN A 310 -0.34 -18.29 -0.44
N PRO A 311 -0.71 -18.34 -1.72
CA PRO A 311 -1.82 -19.18 -2.21
C PRO A 311 -1.56 -20.68 -2.07
N GLY A 312 -0.30 -21.09 -1.91
CA GLY A 312 0.10 -22.50 -1.79
C GLY A 312 0.54 -23.12 -3.11
N ASN A 313 0.78 -22.30 -4.11
CA ASN A 313 1.38 -22.67 -5.41
C ASN A 313 2.51 -21.67 -5.75
N ASP A 314 3.16 -21.86 -6.91
CA ASP A 314 4.27 -21.01 -7.36
C ASP A 314 3.81 -19.81 -8.20
N GLU A 315 2.50 -19.56 -8.29
CA GLU A 315 1.96 -18.42 -9.02
C GLU A 315 2.16 -17.13 -8.19
N GLU A 316 2.84 -16.16 -8.77
CA GLU A 316 3.07 -14.86 -8.15
C GLU A 316 2.25 -13.74 -8.80
N LEU A 317 1.93 -13.84 -10.09
CA LEU A 317 1.11 -12.83 -10.79
C LEU A 317 -0.36 -13.22 -10.69
N LEU A 318 -1.07 -12.53 -9.81
CA LEU A 318 -2.45 -12.82 -9.44
C LEU A 318 -3.33 -11.58 -9.67
N SER A 319 -4.33 -11.72 -10.51
CA SER A 319 -5.36 -10.68 -10.65
C SER A 319 -6.15 -10.49 -9.34
N MET A 320 -6.91 -9.40 -9.22
CA MET A 320 -7.79 -9.19 -8.06
C MET A 320 -8.78 -10.36 -7.88
N ASP A 321 -9.31 -10.90 -8.98
CA ASP A 321 -10.25 -12.04 -8.95
C ASP A 321 -9.55 -13.33 -8.48
N ASP A 322 -8.31 -13.55 -8.91
CA ASP A 322 -7.50 -14.68 -8.43
C ASP A 322 -7.19 -14.53 -6.96
N LEU A 323 -6.82 -13.33 -6.50
CA LEU A 323 -6.58 -13.05 -5.10
C LEU A 323 -7.84 -13.33 -4.26
N VAL A 324 -9.01 -12.85 -4.68
CA VAL A 324 -10.29 -13.14 -4.01
C VAL A 324 -10.56 -14.64 -3.94
N ARG A 325 -10.38 -15.34 -5.04
CA ARG A 325 -10.65 -16.78 -5.15
C ARG A 325 -9.72 -17.64 -4.28
N LEU A 326 -8.45 -17.25 -4.16
CA LEU A 326 -7.40 -18.05 -3.52
C LEU A 326 -7.15 -17.66 -2.06
N PHE A 327 -7.64 -16.49 -1.63
CA PHE A 327 -7.32 -15.95 -0.32
C PHE A 327 -7.82 -16.86 0.82
N ASP A 328 -6.96 -17.14 1.78
CA ASP A 328 -7.26 -17.98 2.95
C ASP A 328 -6.46 -17.45 4.15
N LEU A 329 -7.16 -16.96 5.17
CA LEU A 329 -6.55 -16.43 6.39
C LEU A 329 -5.66 -17.46 7.10
N THR A 330 -5.97 -18.76 6.99
CA THR A 330 -5.20 -19.81 7.64
C THR A 330 -3.83 -20.02 7.00
N LYS A 331 -3.65 -19.53 5.77
CA LYS A 331 -2.37 -19.54 5.03
C LYS A 331 -1.51 -18.31 5.30
N CYS A 332 -1.98 -17.38 6.14
CA CYS A 332 -1.15 -16.26 6.56
C CYS A 332 0.01 -16.72 7.45
N SER A 333 1.18 -16.15 7.20
CA SER A 333 2.39 -16.43 8.00
C SER A 333 2.22 -15.94 9.44
N LYS A 334 2.76 -16.70 10.40
CA LYS A 334 2.91 -16.23 11.79
C LYS A 334 4.12 -15.30 11.96
N ALA A 335 5.13 -15.43 11.10
CA ALA A 335 6.33 -14.60 11.13
C ALA A 335 6.11 -13.29 10.38
N GLY A 336 6.79 -12.23 10.80
CA GLY A 336 6.78 -10.95 10.11
C GLY A 336 7.21 -11.08 8.65
N ALA A 337 6.54 -10.33 7.76
CA ALA A 337 6.82 -10.33 6.33
C ALA A 337 7.91 -9.31 6.00
N LYS A 338 9.06 -9.79 5.50
CA LYS A 338 10.15 -8.94 5.05
C LYS A 338 9.73 -8.16 3.81
N PHE A 339 9.85 -6.84 3.87
CA PHE A 339 9.53 -5.96 2.75
C PHE A 339 10.70 -5.92 1.75
N ASP A 340 10.45 -6.39 0.53
CA ASP A 340 11.42 -6.38 -0.56
C ASP A 340 10.94 -5.41 -1.66
N TYR A 341 11.51 -4.19 -1.65
CA TYR A 341 11.14 -3.16 -2.64
C TYR A 341 11.61 -3.49 -4.06
N VAL A 342 12.68 -4.30 -4.21
CA VAL A 342 13.14 -4.77 -5.53
C VAL A 342 12.12 -5.72 -6.12
N LYS A 343 11.57 -6.60 -5.29
CA LYS A 343 10.45 -7.48 -5.70
C LYS A 343 9.21 -6.66 -6.09
N GLY A 344 8.94 -5.55 -5.39
CA GLY A 344 7.87 -4.62 -5.75
C GLY A 344 8.06 -4.01 -7.15
N GLN A 345 9.29 -3.62 -7.51
CA GLN A 345 9.63 -3.14 -8.85
C GLN A 345 9.48 -4.23 -9.91
N TRP A 346 9.87 -5.46 -9.60
CA TRP A 346 9.66 -6.61 -10.48
C TRP A 346 8.18 -6.85 -10.75
N PHE A 347 7.31 -6.79 -9.72
CA PHE A 347 5.86 -6.86 -9.96
C PHE A 347 5.39 -5.79 -10.93
N ASN A 348 5.85 -4.55 -10.75
CA ASN A 348 5.45 -3.46 -11.65
C ASN A 348 5.91 -3.70 -13.08
N HIS A 349 7.14 -4.20 -13.26
CA HIS A 349 7.66 -4.60 -14.57
C HIS A 349 6.77 -5.65 -15.24
N GLU A 350 6.43 -6.72 -14.54
CA GLU A 350 5.60 -7.81 -15.07
C GLU A 350 4.19 -7.31 -15.44
N TYR A 351 3.58 -6.45 -14.62
CA TYR A 351 2.29 -5.86 -14.94
C TYR A 351 2.36 -4.91 -16.13
N ILE A 352 3.43 -4.12 -16.30
CA ILE A 352 3.66 -3.30 -17.48
C ILE A 352 3.83 -4.20 -18.72
N LEU A 353 4.66 -5.23 -18.64
CA LEU A 353 4.93 -6.17 -19.73
C LEU A 353 3.63 -6.83 -20.24
N ASN A 354 2.78 -7.25 -19.33
CA ASN A 354 1.52 -7.95 -19.63
C ASN A 354 0.31 -7.01 -19.88
N SER A 355 0.48 -5.70 -19.75
CA SER A 355 -0.59 -4.73 -20.04
C SER A 355 -0.71 -4.48 -21.53
N ASP A 356 -1.92 -4.18 -21.99
CA ASP A 356 -2.17 -3.68 -23.34
C ASP A 356 -1.41 -2.37 -23.57
N ASP A 357 -0.84 -2.22 -24.77
CA ASP A 357 -0.04 -1.04 -25.12
C ASP A 357 -0.90 0.23 -25.08
N GLU A 358 -2.16 0.14 -25.48
CA GLU A 358 -3.16 1.20 -25.46
C GLU A 358 -3.47 1.68 -24.04
N LYS A 359 -3.37 0.82 -23.03
CA LYS A 359 -3.57 1.17 -21.61
C LYS A 359 -2.41 2.01 -21.08
N LEU A 360 -1.19 1.74 -21.52
CA LEU A 360 0.02 2.43 -21.07
C LEU A 360 0.31 3.71 -21.87
N ALA A 361 -0.13 3.76 -23.13
CA ALA A 361 0.17 4.83 -24.07
C ALA A 361 -0.26 6.24 -23.59
N PRO A 362 -1.42 6.46 -22.96
CA PRO A 362 -1.80 7.78 -22.44
C PRO A 362 -0.78 8.34 -21.45
N THR A 363 -0.31 7.51 -20.50
CA THR A 363 0.71 7.91 -19.53
C THR A 363 2.02 8.28 -20.21
N PHE A 364 2.42 7.54 -21.24
CA PHE A 364 3.62 7.87 -22.00
C PHE A 364 3.43 9.12 -22.88
N ALA A 365 2.24 9.35 -23.44
CA ALA A 365 1.93 10.57 -24.18
C ALA A 365 2.02 11.82 -23.31
N ASP A 366 1.61 11.76 -22.04
CA ASP A 366 1.79 12.85 -21.08
C ASP A 366 3.27 13.16 -20.88
N ILE A 367 4.09 12.12 -20.69
CA ILE A 367 5.54 12.27 -20.55
C ILE A 367 6.18 12.89 -21.80
N LEU A 368 5.71 12.51 -22.99
CA LEU A 368 6.16 13.12 -24.24
C LEU A 368 5.82 14.62 -24.29
N ARG A 369 4.57 15.00 -23.93
CA ARG A 369 4.15 16.40 -23.87
C ARG A 369 4.97 17.24 -22.89
N ASP A 370 5.28 16.69 -21.72
CA ASP A 370 6.14 17.34 -20.73
C ASP A 370 7.56 17.59 -21.25
N ASN A 371 7.99 16.80 -22.23
CA ASN A 371 9.26 16.96 -22.94
C ASN A 371 9.14 17.76 -24.26
N GLY A 372 8.00 18.39 -24.50
CA GLY A 372 7.75 19.21 -25.68
C GLY A 372 7.51 18.43 -26.97
N ILE A 373 7.12 17.16 -26.87
CA ILE A 373 6.87 16.28 -28.01
C ILE A 373 5.36 16.02 -28.14
N GLU A 374 4.81 16.37 -29.28
CA GLU A 374 3.47 15.96 -29.69
C GLU A 374 3.60 14.81 -30.73
N ALA A 375 2.97 13.68 -30.44
CA ALA A 375 3.02 12.52 -31.31
C ALA A 375 1.61 11.92 -31.47
N PRO A 376 1.26 11.39 -32.67
CA PRO A 376 0.03 10.66 -32.86
C PRO A 376 -0.04 9.46 -31.90
N MET A 377 -1.23 9.22 -31.32
CA MET A 377 -1.42 8.14 -30.33
C MET A 377 -1.02 6.76 -30.88
N GLU A 378 -1.27 6.50 -32.17
CA GLU A 378 -0.83 5.27 -32.83
C GLU A 378 0.69 5.07 -32.74
N SER A 379 1.46 6.14 -32.94
CA SER A 379 2.92 6.13 -32.80
C SER A 379 3.34 5.88 -31.35
N VAL A 380 2.63 6.47 -30.40
CA VAL A 380 2.90 6.28 -28.95
C VAL A 380 2.66 4.82 -28.57
N VAL A 381 1.52 4.23 -28.94
CA VAL A 381 1.18 2.83 -28.71
C VAL A 381 2.26 1.92 -29.29
N ARG A 382 2.66 2.15 -30.54
CA ARG A 382 3.71 1.36 -31.21
C ARG A 382 5.04 1.40 -30.47
N VAL A 383 5.48 2.57 -29.99
CA VAL A 383 6.72 2.71 -29.20
C VAL A 383 6.61 2.03 -27.85
N VAL A 384 5.47 2.13 -27.17
CA VAL A 384 5.21 1.41 -25.91
C VAL A 384 5.36 -0.08 -26.14
N GLY A 385 4.74 -0.65 -27.16
CA GLY A 385 4.83 -2.08 -27.47
C GLY A 385 6.27 -2.55 -27.75
N LEU A 386 7.07 -1.75 -28.45
CA LEU A 386 8.47 -2.06 -28.72
C LEU A 386 9.39 -1.98 -27.48
N MET A 387 9.00 -1.20 -26.47
CA MET A 387 9.94 -0.78 -25.42
C MET A 387 9.51 -1.18 -24.00
N LYS A 388 8.24 -1.49 -23.74
CA LYS A 388 7.72 -1.77 -22.37
C LYS A 388 8.44 -2.91 -21.66
N GLY A 389 8.92 -3.92 -22.36
CA GLY A 389 9.69 -5.02 -21.78
C GLY A 389 11.11 -4.66 -21.28
N ARG A 390 11.49 -3.36 -21.33
CA ARG A 390 12.83 -2.87 -20.94
C ARG A 390 12.79 -1.95 -19.72
N VAL A 391 11.62 -1.73 -19.16
CA VAL A 391 11.40 -0.73 -18.10
C VAL A 391 10.65 -1.32 -16.91
N ASN A 392 10.92 -0.82 -15.73
CA ASN A 392 10.13 -1.11 -14.53
C ASN A 392 8.99 -0.07 -14.35
N PHE A 393 9.12 1.10 -14.95
CA PHE A 393 8.17 2.19 -14.88
C PHE A 393 7.99 2.86 -16.25
N VAL A 394 6.76 3.26 -16.59
CA VAL A 394 6.45 3.92 -17.87
C VAL A 394 7.31 5.17 -18.09
N LYS A 395 7.63 5.91 -17.03
CA LYS A 395 8.50 7.11 -17.11
C LYS A 395 9.92 6.80 -17.59
N GLU A 396 10.39 5.58 -17.47
CA GLU A 396 11.71 5.16 -17.94
C GLU A 396 11.76 4.96 -19.46
N LEU A 397 10.59 4.93 -20.13
CA LEU A 397 10.55 4.83 -21.59
C LEU A 397 11.21 6.02 -22.26
N TRP A 398 10.96 7.26 -21.79
CA TRP A 398 11.46 8.46 -22.46
C TRP A 398 12.98 8.48 -22.70
N PRO A 399 13.84 8.30 -21.69
CA PRO A 399 15.27 8.27 -21.92
C PRO A 399 15.74 7.10 -22.81
N LEU A 400 14.97 6.00 -22.85
CA LEU A 400 15.33 4.81 -23.61
C LEU A 400 14.84 4.84 -25.05
N CYS A 401 13.79 5.62 -25.37
CA CYS A 401 13.16 5.63 -26.69
C CYS A 401 13.07 7.01 -27.33
N ARG A 402 13.74 8.01 -26.76
CA ARG A 402 13.78 9.39 -27.28
C ARG A 402 14.10 9.47 -28.76
N PHE A 403 14.96 8.57 -29.26
CA PHE A 403 15.39 8.53 -30.66
C PHE A 403 14.25 8.24 -31.63
N PHE A 404 13.13 7.68 -31.22
CA PHE A 404 11.96 7.52 -32.10
C PHE A 404 11.33 8.86 -32.46
N PHE A 405 11.42 9.86 -31.58
CA PHE A 405 10.76 11.17 -31.74
C PHE A 405 11.76 12.30 -32.07
N VAL A 406 13.02 12.16 -31.63
CA VAL A 406 14.06 13.19 -31.80
C VAL A 406 15.31 12.56 -32.41
N ALA A 407 15.74 13.08 -33.54
CA ALA A 407 16.99 12.64 -34.18
C ALA A 407 18.20 12.87 -33.26
N PRO A 408 19.18 11.97 -33.23
CA PRO A 408 20.39 12.18 -32.45
C PRO A 408 21.19 13.35 -33.01
N THR A 409 21.64 14.23 -32.12
CA THR A 409 22.52 15.38 -32.46
C THR A 409 23.97 15.10 -32.13
N THR A 410 24.19 14.11 -31.25
CA THR A 410 25.51 13.64 -30.79
C THR A 410 25.52 12.12 -30.82
N TYR A 411 26.70 11.55 -30.86
CA TYR A 411 26.91 10.11 -30.91
C TYR A 411 27.79 9.70 -29.73
N ASP A 412 27.41 8.58 -29.06
CA ASP A 412 28.18 8.07 -27.92
C ASP A 412 29.61 7.73 -28.34
N GLU A 413 30.58 8.41 -27.77
CA GLU A 413 32.00 8.28 -28.15
C GLU A 413 32.54 6.85 -27.94
N LYS A 414 32.14 6.17 -26.89
CA LYS A 414 32.56 4.78 -26.64
C LYS A 414 32.02 3.86 -27.71
N THR A 415 30.74 4.01 -28.04
CA THR A 415 30.07 3.23 -29.06
C THR A 415 30.66 3.55 -30.44
N ALA A 416 30.90 4.82 -30.77
CA ALA A 416 31.51 5.23 -32.02
C ALA A 416 32.92 4.61 -32.18
N LYS A 417 33.81 4.78 -31.21
CA LYS A 417 35.14 4.14 -31.23
C LYS A 417 35.13 2.62 -31.40
N LYS A 418 34.14 1.96 -30.82
CA LYS A 418 34.02 0.49 -30.85
C LYS A 418 33.35 -0.06 -32.11
N ARG A 419 32.33 0.68 -32.63
CA ARG A 419 31.40 0.18 -33.64
C ARG A 419 31.51 0.88 -34.99
N TRP A 420 32.00 2.08 -35.05
CA TRP A 420 32.30 2.78 -36.32
C TRP A 420 33.74 2.49 -36.72
N LYS A 421 33.91 1.78 -37.82
CA LYS A 421 35.20 1.34 -38.38
C LYS A 421 35.54 2.17 -39.61
N ASP A 422 36.78 2.08 -40.11
CA ASP A 422 37.26 2.79 -41.32
C ASP A 422 36.38 2.52 -42.54
N PHE A 423 35.73 1.37 -42.60
CA PHE A 423 34.83 1.00 -43.68
C PHE A 423 33.36 1.34 -43.42
N SER A 424 32.98 1.80 -42.20
CA SER A 424 31.58 2.00 -41.83
C SER A 424 30.89 3.10 -42.62
N ALA A 425 31.58 4.24 -42.88
CA ALA A 425 31.04 5.30 -43.71
C ALA A 425 30.63 4.85 -45.10
N ARG A 426 31.49 4.04 -45.74
CA ARG A 426 31.20 3.45 -47.05
C ARG A 426 30.02 2.48 -47.00
N GLN A 427 30.02 1.53 -46.05
CA GLN A 427 28.91 0.59 -45.86
C GLN A 427 27.60 1.30 -45.61
N MET A 428 27.59 2.36 -44.79
CA MET A 428 26.36 3.14 -44.49
C MET A 428 25.88 3.92 -45.71
N SER A 429 26.81 4.40 -46.60
CA SER A 429 26.43 5.07 -47.83
C SER A 429 25.79 4.09 -48.82
N GLU A 430 26.36 2.88 -48.96
CA GLU A 430 25.81 1.81 -49.79
C GLU A 430 24.45 1.33 -49.27
N LEU A 431 24.34 1.11 -47.94
CA LEU A 431 23.06 0.75 -47.29
C LEU A 431 22.01 1.84 -47.50
N ALA A 432 22.37 3.10 -47.39
CA ALA A 432 21.44 4.23 -47.61
C ALA A 432 20.93 4.22 -49.08
N ALA A 433 21.78 3.95 -50.05
CA ALA A 433 21.36 3.85 -51.43
C ALA A 433 20.44 2.65 -51.68
N LEU A 434 20.73 1.49 -51.08
CA LEU A 434 19.85 0.33 -51.09
C LEU A 434 18.48 0.63 -50.53
N LEU A 435 18.43 1.25 -49.34
CA LEU A 435 17.18 1.57 -48.67
C LEU A 435 16.39 2.66 -49.43
N GLU A 436 17.04 3.59 -50.10
CA GLU A 436 16.41 4.62 -50.93
C GLU A 436 15.73 4.04 -52.17
N ALA A 437 16.24 2.94 -52.68
CA ALA A 437 15.68 2.28 -53.84
C ALA A 437 14.45 1.39 -53.53
N LEU A 438 14.16 1.11 -52.26
CA LEU A 438 13.03 0.28 -51.86
C LEU A 438 11.69 1.05 -52.08
N SER A 439 10.81 0.42 -52.87
CA SER A 439 9.43 0.89 -53.06
C SER A 439 8.50 0.52 -51.87
N ASP A 440 8.81 -0.59 -51.18
CA ASP A 440 8.18 -1.02 -49.94
C ASP A 440 9.19 -0.86 -48.80
N PHE A 441 8.85 -0.03 -47.78
CA PHE A 441 9.71 0.22 -46.65
C PHE A 441 9.24 -0.51 -45.37
N SER A 442 8.49 -1.61 -45.57
CA SER A 442 8.10 -2.53 -44.48
C SER A 442 9.34 -3.22 -43.87
N MET A 443 9.20 -3.69 -42.63
CA MET A 443 10.27 -4.44 -41.97
C MET A 443 10.73 -5.65 -42.79
N ALA A 444 9.79 -6.41 -43.38
CA ALA A 444 10.09 -7.60 -44.16
C ALA A 444 10.86 -7.26 -45.43
N ALA A 445 10.45 -6.24 -46.16
CA ALA A 445 11.13 -5.79 -47.36
C ALA A 445 12.56 -5.28 -47.09
N GLN A 446 12.73 -4.52 -46.01
CA GLN A 446 14.05 -4.06 -45.55
C GLN A 446 14.95 -5.26 -45.19
N GLU A 447 14.44 -6.22 -44.43
CA GLU A 447 15.18 -7.38 -43.96
C GLU A 447 15.63 -8.23 -45.13
N GLU A 448 14.76 -8.53 -46.10
CA GLU A 448 15.07 -9.26 -47.29
C GLU A 448 16.17 -8.59 -48.13
N ALA A 449 15.99 -7.29 -48.40
CA ALA A 449 16.95 -6.55 -49.22
C ALA A 449 18.32 -6.40 -48.56
N VAL A 450 18.34 -6.10 -47.26
CA VAL A 450 19.59 -5.92 -46.48
C VAL A 450 20.32 -7.26 -46.36
N ASN A 451 19.63 -8.38 -46.11
CA ASN A 451 20.25 -9.71 -46.02
C ASN A 451 20.86 -10.12 -47.36
N ALA A 452 20.18 -9.88 -48.50
CA ALA A 452 20.71 -10.15 -49.83
C ALA A 452 21.97 -9.30 -50.09
N TRP A 453 21.93 -8.01 -49.82
CA TRP A 453 23.05 -7.08 -49.98
C TRP A 453 24.26 -7.46 -49.10
N LEU A 454 24.02 -7.89 -47.84
CA LEU A 454 25.09 -8.37 -46.96
C LEU A 454 25.79 -9.60 -47.53
N ALA A 455 25.01 -10.56 -48.09
CA ALA A 455 25.53 -11.78 -48.70
C ALA A 455 26.33 -11.51 -49.98
N GLU A 456 25.83 -10.62 -50.86
CA GLU A 456 26.50 -10.25 -52.11
C GLU A 456 27.86 -9.60 -51.88
N ASN A 457 28.01 -8.83 -50.80
CA ASN A 457 29.23 -8.04 -50.53
C ASN A 457 30.13 -8.69 -49.45
N ASP A 458 29.79 -9.88 -48.96
CA ASP A 458 30.50 -10.58 -47.87
C ASP A 458 30.66 -9.67 -46.62
N TYR A 459 29.64 -8.86 -46.30
CA TYR A 459 29.66 -7.99 -45.15
C TYR A 459 29.18 -8.70 -43.89
N LYS A 460 29.88 -8.42 -42.77
CA LYS A 460 29.50 -8.94 -41.47
C LYS A 460 28.26 -8.22 -40.94
N MET A 461 27.16 -8.93 -40.80
CA MET A 461 25.89 -8.37 -40.25
C MET A 461 26.08 -7.57 -38.97
N GLY A 462 26.90 -8.07 -38.03
CA GLY A 462 27.14 -7.37 -36.76
C GLY A 462 27.81 -6.00 -36.91
N ASP A 463 28.72 -5.84 -37.86
CA ASP A 463 29.39 -4.55 -38.11
C ASP A 463 28.41 -3.55 -38.73
N VAL A 464 27.66 -3.98 -39.74
CA VAL A 464 26.67 -3.16 -40.44
C VAL A 464 25.53 -2.74 -39.48
N MET A 465 24.93 -3.69 -38.77
CA MET A 465 23.81 -3.38 -37.84
C MET A 465 24.22 -2.45 -36.68
N ASN A 466 25.45 -2.61 -36.18
CA ASN A 466 25.95 -1.72 -35.12
C ASN A 466 26.23 -0.30 -35.64
N ALA A 467 26.81 -0.16 -36.85
CA ALA A 467 27.01 1.13 -37.45
C ALA A 467 25.67 1.81 -37.79
N TRP A 468 24.75 1.08 -38.40
CA TRP A 468 23.40 1.58 -38.70
C TRP A 468 22.64 2.02 -37.44
N ARG A 469 22.71 1.24 -36.35
CA ARG A 469 22.14 1.65 -35.07
C ARG A 469 22.72 2.99 -34.58
N LEU A 470 24.02 3.14 -34.66
CA LEU A 470 24.67 4.40 -34.26
C LEU A 470 24.12 5.60 -35.06
N THR A 471 23.87 5.42 -36.36
CA THR A 471 23.32 6.51 -37.21
C THR A 471 21.90 6.90 -36.82
N LEU A 472 21.02 5.95 -36.44
CA LEU A 472 19.62 6.25 -36.18
C LEU A 472 19.34 6.61 -34.73
N VAL A 473 20.10 6.03 -33.79
CA VAL A 473 19.86 6.14 -32.35
C VAL A 473 20.87 7.07 -31.66
N GLY A 474 22.09 7.14 -32.16
CA GLY A 474 23.20 7.84 -31.51
C GLY A 474 23.93 7.01 -30.46
N GLU A 475 23.41 5.82 -30.12
CA GLU A 475 23.91 4.93 -29.07
C GLU A 475 23.88 3.46 -29.54
N GLY A 476 24.48 2.57 -28.72
CA GLY A 476 24.54 1.12 -28.98
C GLY A 476 23.32 0.32 -28.47
N LYS A 477 22.23 0.97 -28.07
CA LYS A 477 21.06 0.34 -27.46
C LYS A 477 19.80 0.58 -28.29
N GLY A 478 18.77 -0.22 -28.09
CA GLY A 478 17.47 -0.07 -28.75
C GLY A 478 16.88 -1.41 -29.21
N PRO A 479 15.66 -1.42 -29.76
CA PRO A 479 15.02 -2.59 -30.35
C PRO A 479 15.69 -3.02 -31.66
N HIS A 480 15.06 -3.90 -32.44
CA HIS A 480 15.62 -4.36 -33.69
C HIS A 480 15.74 -3.23 -34.72
N MET A 481 16.78 -3.26 -35.58
CA MET A 481 17.05 -2.18 -36.51
C MET A 481 15.92 -1.93 -37.50
N TYR A 482 15.30 -2.99 -37.99
CA TYR A 482 14.19 -2.90 -38.93
C TYR A 482 12.93 -2.32 -38.27
N GLU A 483 12.72 -2.54 -36.97
CA GLU A 483 11.64 -1.91 -36.19
C GLU A 483 11.84 -0.40 -36.09
N ILE A 484 13.08 0.04 -35.78
CA ILE A 484 13.44 1.46 -35.68
C ILE A 484 13.27 2.14 -37.05
N SER A 485 13.87 1.57 -38.08
CA SER A 485 13.85 2.13 -39.43
C SER A 485 12.43 2.21 -40.01
N SER A 486 11.65 1.13 -39.87
CA SER A 486 10.24 1.10 -40.28
C SER A 486 9.37 2.10 -39.53
N PHE A 487 9.65 2.36 -38.25
CA PHE A 487 8.95 3.38 -37.47
C PHE A 487 9.27 4.80 -37.96
N LEU A 488 10.56 5.09 -38.20
CA LEU A 488 11.02 6.39 -38.66
C LEU A 488 10.56 6.70 -40.10
N GLY A 489 10.36 5.68 -40.88
CA GLY A 489 10.08 5.81 -42.31
C GLY A 489 11.36 6.09 -43.12
N GLN A 490 11.24 5.90 -44.45
CA GLN A 490 12.38 5.99 -45.40
C GLN A 490 13.08 7.36 -45.34
N ALA A 491 12.32 8.44 -45.42
CA ALA A 491 12.90 9.80 -45.49
C ALA A 491 13.72 10.17 -44.23
N GLU A 492 13.18 9.94 -43.03
CA GLU A 492 13.88 10.24 -41.80
C GLU A 492 15.07 9.29 -41.57
N THR A 493 14.93 8.01 -41.88
CA THR A 493 16.03 7.05 -41.82
C THR A 493 17.21 7.49 -42.66
N LEU A 494 16.99 7.82 -43.94
CA LEU A 494 18.04 8.30 -44.85
C LEU A 494 18.68 9.60 -44.41
N LYS A 495 17.87 10.56 -43.93
CA LYS A 495 18.34 11.82 -43.38
C LYS A 495 19.30 11.62 -42.20
N ARG A 496 18.95 10.76 -41.25
CA ARG A 496 19.82 10.46 -40.10
C ARG A 496 21.10 9.74 -40.52
N MET A 497 21.02 8.78 -41.44
CA MET A 497 22.18 8.07 -41.94
C MET A 497 23.16 9.01 -42.61
N ARG A 498 22.70 9.88 -43.52
CA ARG A 498 23.54 10.87 -44.23
C ARG A 498 24.22 11.80 -43.26
N ARG A 499 23.47 12.36 -42.29
CA ARG A 499 24.03 13.23 -41.26
C ARG A 499 25.10 12.52 -40.40
N ALA A 500 24.86 11.27 -40.01
CA ALA A 500 25.84 10.52 -39.23
C ALA A 500 27.13 10.24 -40.02
N ILE A 501 27.03 9.97 -41.33
CA ILE A 501 28.17 9.80 -42.22
C ILE A 501 29.01 11.07 -42.31
N GLU A 502 28.36 12.25 -42.40
CA GLU A 502 29.06 13.56 -42.43
C GLU A 502 29.81 13.85 -41.09
N ILE A 503 29.32 13.37 -39.97
CA ILE A 503 29.90 13.68 -38.64
C ILE A 503 30.96 12.66 -38.23
N LEU A 504 30.73 11.39 -38.53
CA LEU A 504 31.56 10.27 -38.09
C LEU A 504 32.53 9.73 -39.15
N GLY A 505 32.30 10.11 -40.41
CA GLY A 505 33.00 9.61 -41.61
C GLY A 505 34.33 10.28 -41.95
#